data_08c7c8f8fb0dea2d1f80eb3dd23a1301
#
_entry.id   08c7c8f8fb0dea2d1f80eb3dd23a1301
#
_cell.length_a   1.000
_cell.length_b   1.000
_cell.length_c   1.000
_cell.angle_alpha   90.00
_cell.angle_beta   90.00
_cell.angle_gamma   90.00
#
_symmetry.space_group_name_H-M   'P 1'
#
loop_
_entity.id
_entity.type
_entity.pdbx_description
1 polymer ?
#
loop_
_entity_poly.entity_id
_entity_poly.type
_entity_poly.pdbx_seq_one_letter_code
_entity_poly.pdbx_strand_id
1 'polypeptide(L)'
;MKPAATTTSPMGPFGSRLRAAAVATAAAAAAGLLVACSSKPPVPDWQMNAHASAQKAVEAYLGGNTRVEKLEWDRARAEVARTGRPDLLARLELMRCAAQVASLMRGPCEGFEALRGDAAEPERAYADYLAGKAQPQQVPLLPEAQRKVALSGGQGAALAAIEDPLSRLVAAGVLFQTGRAQPTVIIQATDTASAQGWRRPLLAWLALHVQRAEAAGDQEAAAALRRRISIVEQGGAAAR
;
A
#
# COMPACT_ATOMS: atom_id res chain seq x y z
N MET A 1 71.19 61.74 -35.30
CA MET A 1 69.92 61.03 -35.37
C MET A 1 69.77 60.20 -34.09
N LYS A 2 68.80 60.50 -33.27
CA LYS A 2 68.61 60.05 -31.91
C LYS A 2 67.99 58.68 -31.85
N PRO A 3 68.40 57.71 -30.98
CA PRO A 3 67.68 56.48 -30.74
C PRO A 3 66.56 56.64 -29.68
N ALA A 4 65.50 55.96 -29.87
CA ALA A 4 64.30 55.94 -28.98
C ALA A 4 64.55 55.09 -27.74
N ALA A 5 64.17 55.65 -26.59
CA ALA A 5 64.23 54.95 -25.29
C ALA A 5 63.08 53.98 -25.10
N THR A 6 63.38 52.74 -24.73
CA THR A 6 62.44 51.70 -24.36
C THR A 6 62.15 51.81 -22.86
N THR A 7 60.92 52.14 -22.50
CA THR A 7 60.43 52.21 -21.10
C THR A 7 59.94 50.87 -20.66
N THR A 8 60.66 50.23 -19.72
CA THR A 8 60.24 49.00 -19.10
C THR A 8 59.48 49.34 -17.80
N SER A 9 58.16 49.01 -17.74
CA SER A 9 57.37 49.17 -16.51
C SER A 9 57.52 47.94 -15.63
N PRO A 10 57.68 48.05 -14.33
CA PRO A 10 57.75 46.92 -13.41
C PRO A 10 56.33 46.43 -13.11
N MET A 11 56.08 45.17 -13.38
CA MET A 11 54.91 44.47 -12.92
C MET A 11 54.92 44.26 -11.39
N GLY A 12 54.00 44.91 -10.68
CA GLY A 12 53.84 44.84 -9.24
C GLY A 12 53.26 43.52 -8.75
N PRO A 13 53.44 43.21 -7.45
CA PRO A 13 53.11 41.87 -6.87
C PRO A 13 51.65 41.67 -6.55
N PHE A 14 50.70 42.31 -7.28
CA PHE A 14 49.24 42.19 -6.98
C PHE A 14 48.58 40.96 -7.57
N GLY A 15 49.16 40.24 -8.53
CA GLY A 15 48.54 39.12 -9.22
C GLY A 15 48.51 37.80 -8.42
N SER A 16 49.40 37.61 -7.45
CA SER A 16 49.52 36.34 -6.72
C SER A 16 48.49 36.18 -5.58
N ARG A 17 48.06 37.29 -4.98
CA ARG A 17 47.10 37.24 -3.86
C ARG A 17 45.65 36.94 -4.31
N LEU A 18 45.26 37.39 -5.49
CA LEU A 18 43.95 37.11 -6.06
C LEU A 18 43.78 35.64 -6.50
N ARG A 19 44.86 34.99 -6.97
CA ARG A 19 44.81 33.56 -7.34
C ARG A 19 44.76 32.65 -6.12
N ALA A 20 45.42 33.00 -5.01
CA ALA A 20 45.39 32.26 -3.77
C ALA A 20 44.00 32.34 -3.08
N ALA A 21 43.34 33.50 -3.14
CA ALA A 21 42.00 33.65 -2.59
C ALA A 21 40.94 32.86 -3.39
N ALA A 22 41.04 32.80 -4.73
CA ALA A 22 40.11 32.05 -5.57
C ALA A 22 40.21 30.52 -5.39
N VAL A 23 41.42 29.99 -5.13
CA VAL A 23 41.64 28.57 -4.86
C VAL A 23 41.13 28.20 -3.48
N ALA A 24 41.27 29.04 -2.47
CA ALA A 24 40.78 28.79 -1.13
C ALA A 24 39.24 28.78 -1.06
N THR A 25 38.55 29.65 -1.81
CA THR A 25 37.07 29.66 -1.88
C THR A 25 36.51 28.45 -2.65
N ALA A 26 37.18 27.98 -3.70
CA ALA A 26 36.77 26.78 -4.43
C ALA A 26 36.94 25.51 -3.58
N ALA A 27 38.00 25.40 -2.77
CA ALA A 27 38.21 24.27 -1.86
C ALA A 27 37.17 24.23 -0.71
N ALA A 28 36.77 25.39 -0.17
CA ALA A 28 35.72 25.48 0.85
C ALA A 28 34.31 25.11 0.31
N ALA A 29 34.02 25.48 -0.95
CA ALA A 29 32.75 25.09 -1.59
C ALA A 29 32.68 23.58 -1.91
N ALA A 30 33.80 22.95 -2.29
CA ALA A 30 33.87 21.51 -2.53
C ALA A 30 33.76 20.69 -1.24
N ALA A 31 34.29 21.16 -0.11
CA ALA A 31 34.15 20.52 1.19
C ALA A 31 32.69 20.58 1.73
N GLY A 32 31.94 21.65 1.42
CA GLY A 32 30.53 21.79 1.80
C GLY A 32 29.59 20.84 1.08
N LEU A 33 29.94 20.39 -0.12
CA LEU A 33 29.11 19.43 -0.90
C LEU A 33 29.25 17.98 -0.42
N LEU A 34 30.30 17.63 0.31
CA LEU A 34 30.51 16.27 0.84
C LEU A 34 29.74 15.99 2.14
N VAL A 35 29.19 17.01 2.82
CA VAL A 35 28.41 16.84 4.07
C VAL A 35 26.92 16.60 3.79
N ALA A 36 26.46 16.77 2.54
CA ALA A 36 25.04 16.63 2.18
C ALA A 36 24.58 15.15 1.98
N CYS A 37 25.47 14.16 2.04
CA CYS A 37 25.09 12.75 2.08
C CYS A 37 24.88 12.27 3.52
N SER A 38 23.93 12.89 4.24
CA SER A 38 23.40 12.33 5.48
C SER A 38 22.56 11.10 5.12
N SER A 39 23.21 9.94 4.99
CA SER A 39 22.51 8.67 4.87
C SER A 39 21.64 8.47 6.12
N LYS A 40 20.32 8.35 5.92
CA LYS A 40 19.43 7.94 7.01
C LYS A 40 20.00 6.66 7.64
N PRO A 41 19.89 6.50 8.98
CA PRO A 41 20.29 5.26 9.61
C PRO A 41 19.69 4.05 8.87
N PRO A 42 20.43 2.96 8.69
CA PRO A 42 19.91 1.78 8.03
C PRO A 42 18.65 1.29 8.77
N VAL A 43 17.66 0.84 7.99
CA VAL A 43 16.43 0.26 8.55
C VAL A 43 16.82 -0.98 9.34
N PRO A 44 16.36 -1.15 10.60
CA PRO A 44 16.67 -2.33 11.40
C PRO A 44 16.20 -3.63 10.73
N ASP A 45 16.96 -4.71 10.87
CA ASP A 45 16.68 -6.02 10.24
C ASP A 45 15.29 -6.55 10.59
N TRP A 46 14.86 -6.43 11.85
CA TRP A 46 13.53 -6.85 12.28
C TRP A 46 12.42 -6.17 11.48
N GLN A 47 12.60 -4.88 11.16
CA GLN A 47 11.58 -4.12 10.43
C GLN A 47 11.51 -4.56 8.96
N MET A 48 12.66 -4.81 8.32
CA MET A 48 12.72 -5.35 6.97
C MET A 48 12.12 -6.76 6.90
N ASN A 49 12.48 -7.62 7.86
CA ASN A 49 11.99 -8.99 7.94
C ASN A 49 10.48 -9.03 8.20
N ALA A 50 9.97 -8.24 9.16
CA ALA A 50 8.56 -8.14 9.46
C ALA A 50 7.76 -7.68 8.24
N HIS A 51 8.24 -6.64 7.54
CA HIS A 51 7.59 -6.13 6.34
C HIS A 51 7.56 -7.17 5.21
N ALA A 52 8.70 -7.81 4.92
CA ALA A 52 8.79 -8.82 3.87
C ALA A 52 7.88 -10.02 4.16
N SER A 53 7.86 -10.52 5.41
CA SER A 53 6.97 -11.61 5.80
C SER A 53 5.50 -11.21 5.76
N ALA A 54 5.14 -9.99 6.20
CA ALA A 54 3.77 -9.50 6.12
C ALA A 54 3.28 -9.41 4.67
N GLN A 55 4.12 -8.90 3.75
CA GLN A 55 3.79 -8.85 2.32
C GLN A 55 3.55 -10.26 1.75
N LYS A 56 4.46 -11.20 2.01
CA LYS A 56 4.30 -12.59 1.58
C LYS A 56 3.06 -13.25 2.17
N ALA A 57 2.72 -12.94 3.41
CA ALA A 57 1.49 -13.44 4.05
C ALA A 57 0.23 -12.92 3.35
N VAL A 58 0.19 -11.61 3.00
CA VAL A 58 -0.90 -11.00 2.25
C VAL A 58 -1.01 -11.64 0.86
N GLU A 59 0.10 -11.79 0.13
CA GLU A 59 0.12 -12.44 -1.19
C GLU A 59 -0.39 -13.88 -1.12
N ALA A 60 0.10 -14.65 -0.13
CA ALA A 60 -0.33 -16.03 0.09
C ALA A 60 -1.82 -16.12 0.44
N TYR A 61 -2.33 -15.19 1.26
CA TYR A 61 -3.75 -15.08 1.58
C TYR A 61 -4.57 -14.83 0.32
N LEU A 62 -4.22 -13.82 -0.46
CA LEU A 62 -4.95 -13.45 -1.69
C LEU A 62 -4.90 -14.57 -2.74
N GLY A 63 -3.75 -15.25 -2.86
CA GLY A 63 -3.57 -16.42 -3.73
C GLY A 63 -4.28 -17.69 -3.23
N GLY A 64 -4.76 -17.72 -1.97
CA GLY A 64 -5.45 -18.86 -1.37
C GLY A 64 -4.51 -19.92 -0.76
N ASN A 65 -3.23 -19.59 -0.52
CA ASN A 65 -2.26 -20.49 0.10
C ASN A 65 -2.24 -20.32 1.63
N THR A 66 -3.18 -20.94 2.32
CA THR A 66 -3.35 -20.79 3.78
C THR A 66 -2.14 -21.26 4.60
N ARG A 67 -1.38 -22.26 4.10
CA ARG A 67 -0.19 -22.75 4.80
C ARG A 67 0.93 -21.71 4.80
N VAL A 68 1.22 -21.11 3.66
CA VAL A 68 2.24 -20.05 3.54
C VAL A 68 1.78 -18.79 4.25
N GLU A 69 0.51 -18.40 4.10
CA GLU A 69 -0.09 -17.29 4.83
C GLU A 69 0.19 -17.40 6.34
N LYS A 70 -0.19 -18.53 6.96
CA LYS A 70 0.01 -18.73 8.39
C LYS A 70 1.47 -18.62 8.79
N LEU A 71 2.37 -19.30 8.07
CA LEU A 71 3.80 -19.30 8.34
C LEU A 71 4.38 -17.87 8.30
N GLU A 72 4.05 -17.12 7.29
CA GLU A 72 4.61 -15.78 7.10
C GLU A 72 3.99 -14.76 8.08
N TRP A 73 2.71 -14.91 8.47
CA TRP A 73 2.13 -14.11 9.58
C TRP A 73 2.83 -14.40 10.91
N ASP A 74 3.08 -15.66 11.23
CA ASP A 74 3.78 -16.04 12.47
C ASP A 74 5.20 -15.45 12.50
N ARG A 75 5.91 -15.43 11.37
CA ARG A 75 7.22 -14.79 11.22
C ARG A 75 7.15 -13.27 11.41
N ALA A 76 6.23 -12.60 10.73
CA ALA A 76 6.07 -11.16 10.85
C ALA A 76 5.77 -10.74 12.30
N ARG A 77 4.87 -11.47 12.97
CA ARG A 77 4.56 -11.26 14.39
C ARG A 77 5.76 -11.47 15.29
N ALA A 78 6.54 -12.52 15.07
CA ALA A 78 7.74 -12.78 15.87
C ALA A 78 8.77 -11.65 15.76
N GLU A 79 8.99 -11.11 14.55
CA GLU A 79 9.90 -9.97 14.35
C GLU A 79 9.40 -8.70 15.04
N VAL A 80 8.11 -8.38 14.94
CA VAL A 80 7.52 -7.22 15.62
C VAL A 80 7.53 -7.40 17.14
N ALA A 81 7.22 -8.61 17.65
CA ALA A 81 7.17 -8.91 19.08
C ALA A 81 8.52 -8.68 19.79
N ARG A 82 9.65 -8.85 19.08
CA ARG A 82 11.00 -8.56 19.61
C ARG A 82 11.16 -7.10 20.06
N THR A 83 10.34 -6.21 19.55
CA THR A 83 10.39 -4.78 19.91
C THR A 83 9.62 -4.44 21.16
N GLY A 84 8.74 -5.33 21.64
CA GLY A 84 7.82 -5.07 22.75
C GLY A 84 6.79 -3.97 22.46
N ARG A 85 6.53 -3.64 21.18
CA ARG A 85 5.67 -2.53 20.76
C ARG A 85 4.30 -3.03 20.29
N PRO A 86 3.24 -2.90 21.11
CA PRO A 86 1.90 -3.34 20.76
C PRO A 86 1.30 -2.51 19.62
N ASP A 87 1.66 -1.22 19.50
CA ASP A 87 1.23 -0.35 18.39
C ASP A 87 1.67 -0.87 17.02
N LEU A 88 2.87 -1.43 16.90
CA LEU A 88 3.35 -2.04 15.66
C LEU A 88 2.65 -3.37 15.38
N LEU A 89 2.35 -4.15 16.41
CA LEU A 89 1.55 -5.35 16.28
C LEU A 89 0.13 -5.02 15.79
N ALA A 90 -0.48 -3.96 16.32
CA ALA A 90 -1.79 -3.49 15.88
C ALA A 90 -1.81 -3.14 14.38
N ARG A 91 -0.76 -2.46 13.88
CA ARG A 91 -0.62 -2.18 12.43
C ARG A 91 -0.52 -3.44 11.60
N LEU A 92 0.23 -4.44 12.07
CA LEU A 92 0.34 -5.72 11.39
C LEU A 92 -1.01 -6.43 11.28
N GLU A 93 -1.81 -6.44 12.38
CA GLU A 93 -3.14 -7.02 12.37
C GLU A 93 -4.11 -6.29 11.43
N LEU A 94 -3.99 -4.96 11.28
CA LEU A 94 -4.79 -4.20 10.31
C LEU A 94 -4.46 -4.57 8.87
N MET A 95 -3.21 -4.87 8.53
CA MET A 95 -2.84 -5.35 7.20
C MET A 95 -3.54 -6.69 6.90
N ARG A 96 -3.57 -7.60 7.85
CA ARG A 96 -4.29 -8.87 7.74
C ARG A 96 -5.77 -8.65 7.54
N CYS A 97 -6.38 -7.83 8.39
CA CYS A 97 -7.80 -7.50 8.32
C CYS A 97 -8.18 -6.86 6.97
N ALA A 98 -7.36 -5.94 6.45
CA ALA A 98 -7.58 -5.31 5.16
C ALA A 98 -7.63 -6.35 4.02
N ALA A 99 -6.70 -7.31 3.99
CA ALA A 99 -6.72 -8.39 3.02
C ALA A 99 -7.98 -9.27 3.15
N GLN A 100 -8.46 -9.50 4.37
CA GLN A 100 -9.70 -10.23 4.64
C GLN A 100 -10.93 -9.48 4.12
N VAL A 101 -11.01 -8.16 4.37
CA VAL A 101 -12.09 -7.30 3.86
C VAL A 101 -12.09 -7.27 2.33
N ALA A 102 -10.92 -7.24 1.68
CA ALA A 102 -10.78 -7.33 0.22
C ALA A 102 -11.37 -8.62 -0.37
N SER A 103 -11.47 -9.68 0.46
CA SER A 103 -12.05 -10.98 0.12
C SER A 103 -13.45 -11.17 0.71
N LEU A 104 -14.16 -10.09 1.03
CA LEU A 104 -15.52 -10.07 1.58
C LEU A 104 -15.69 -10.78 2.94
N MET A 105 -14.60 -10.99 3.69
CA MET A 105 -14.71 -11.42 5.08
C MET A 105 -15.31 -10.27 5.90
N ARG A 106 -16.38 -10.60 6.65
CA ARG A 106 -17.11 -9.64 7.49
C ARG A 106 -16.75 -9.80 8.95
N GLY A 107 -16.86 -8.73 9.69
CA GLY A 107 -16.70 -8.75 11.15
C GLY A 107 -15.60 -7.80 11.64
N PRO A 108 -15.38 -7.77 12.95
CA PRO A 108 -14.31 -6.98 13.53
C PRO A 108 -12.94 -7.57 13.19
N CYS A 109 -11.93 -6.73 13.19
CA CYS A 109 -10.54 -7.15 13.06
C CYS A 109 -10.06 -7.76 14.39
N GLU A 110 -10.42 -9.00 14.70
CA GLU A 110 -10.23 -9.61 16.04
C GLU A 110 -8.80 -9.45 16.58
N GLY A 111 -7.79 -9.69 15.76
CA GLY A 111 -6.39 -9.51 16.17
C GLY A 111 -6.03 -8.07 16.53
N PHE A 112 -6.67 -7.10 15.87
CA PHE A 112 -6.51 -5.68 16.19
C PHE A 112 -7.27 -5.28 17.46
N GLU A 113 -8.47 -5.82 17.66
CA GLU A 113 -9.31 -5.42 18.81
C GLU A 113 -8.63 -5.67 20.15
N ALA A 114 -7.82 -6.75 20.25
CA ALA A 114 -7.02 -7.03 21.44
C ALA A 114 -5.92 -5.96 21.70
N LEU A 115 -5.54 -5.20 20.68
CA LEU A 115 -4.47 -4.20 20.71
C LEU A 115 -4.99 -2.76 20.53
N ARG A 116 -6.31 -2.58 20.43
CA ARG A 116 -6.94 -1.29 20.14
C ARG A 116 -6.54 -0.19 21.12
N GLY A 117 -6.35 -0.53 22.39
CA GLY A 117 -5.96 0.43 23.44
C GLY A 117 -4.57 1.05 23.22
N ASP A 118 -3.67 0.31 22.61
CA ASP A 118 -2.29 0.73 22.32
C ASP A 118 -2.11 1.32 20.94
N ALA A 119 -3.13 1.25 20.07
CA ALA A 119 -3.10 1.76 18.72
C ALA A 119 -3.31 3.29 18.70
N ALA A 120 -2.67 3.97 17.73
CA ALA A 120 -2.89 5.39 17.50
C ALA A 120 -4.28 5.67 16.88
N GLU A 121 -4.70 6.93 16.90
CA GLU A 121 -6.04 7.32 16.42
C GLU A 121 -6.27 6.96 14.93
N PRO A 122 -5.31 7.17 14.00
CA PRO A 122 -5.49 6.74 12.61
C PRO A 122 -5.70 5.24 12.44
N GLU A 123 -5.00 4.41 13.22
CA GLU A 123 -5.16 2.95 13.19
C GLU A 123 -6.54 2.54 13.70
N ARG A 124 -7.03 3.17 14.78
CA ARG A 124 -8.40 2.93 15.28
C ARG A 124 -9.46 3.35 14.25
N ALA A 125 -9.29 4.52 13.61
CA ALA A 125 -10.18 4.97 12.56
C ALA A 125 -10.18 4.01 11.36
N TYR A 126 -9.02 3.48 10.99
CA TYR A 126 -8.93 2.51 9.90
C TYR A 126 -9.58 1.17 10.25
N ALA A 127 -9.44 0.69 11.49
CA ALA A 127 -10.15 -0.51 11.96
C ALA A 127 -11.68 -0.33 11.90
N ASP A 128 -12.17 0.84 12.33
CA ASP A 128 -13.60 1.17 12.26
C ASP A 128 -14.07 1.26 10.80
N TYR A 129 -13.25 1.79 9.90
CA TYR A 129 -13.51 1.79 8.47
C TYR A 129 -13.60 0.38 7.90
N LEU A 130 -12.64 -0.48 8.18
CA LEU A 130 -12.62 -1.88 7.75
C LEU A 130 -13.84 -2.66 8.25
N ALA A 131 -14.33 -2.32 9.45
CA ALA A 131 -15.57 -2.89 10.01
C ALA A 131 -16.86 -2.25 9.47
N GLY A 132 -16.77 -1.25 8.58
CA GLY A 132 -17.93 -0.51 8.06
C GLY A 132 -18.59 0.41 9.08
N LYS A 133 -17.89 0.82 10.14
CA LYS A 133 -18.39 1.61 11.27
C LYS A 133 -17.77 3.00 11.39
N ALA A 134 -16.88 3.39 10.45
CA ALA A 134 -16.21 4.69 10.51
C ALA A 134 -17.20 5.85 10.55
N GLN A 135 -16.95 6.78 11.48
CA GLN A 135 -17.70 8.01 11.61
C GLN A 135 -17.17 9.11 10.66
N PRO A 136 -17.98 10.09 10.25
CA PRO A 136 -17.52 11.16 9.35
C PRO A 136 -16.24 11.88 9.84
N GLN A 137 -16.10 12.06 11.16
CA GLN A 137 -14.95 12.71 11.79
C GLN A 137 -13.65 11.91 11.65
N GLN A 138 -13.75 10.59 11.44
CA GLN A 138 -12.61 9.69 11.24
C GLN A 138 -12.10 9.66 9.79
N VAL A 139 -12.90 10.13 8.83
CA VAL A 139 -12.53 10.09 7.40
C VAL A 139 -11.21 10.79 7.10
N PRO A 140 -10.86 11.96 7.67
CA PRO A 140 -9.56 12.60 7.46
C PRO A 140 -8.36 11.75 7.91
N LEU A 141 -8.56 10.82 8.86
CA LEU A 141 -7.54 9.95 9.41
C LEU A 141 -7.26 8.70 8.56
N LEU A 142 -8.15 8.39 7.61
CA LEU A 142 -8.00 7.22 6.74
C LEU A 142 -6.84 7.38 5.75
N PRO A 143 -6.25 6.28 5.28
CA PRO A 143 -5.34 6.30 4.12
C PRO A 143 -5.97 7.02 2.94
N GLU A 144 -5.17 7.76 2.16
CA GLU A 144 -5.66 8.63 1.09
C GLU A 144 -6.59 7.91 0.11
N ALA A 145 -6.23 6.70 -0.31
CA ALA A 145 -7.03 5.89 -1.22
C ALA A 145 -8.45 5.64 -0.68
N GLN A 146 -8.58 5.41 0.63
CA GLN A 146 -9.85 5.11 1.28
C GLN A 146 -10.70 6.37 1.53
N ARG A 147 -10.05 7.51 1.83
CA ARG A 147 -10.76 8.79 2.05
C ARG A 147 -11.63 9.20 0.86
N LYS A 148 -11.08 9.12 -0.35
CA LYS A 148 -11.80 9.51 -1.59
C LYS A 148 -13.08 8.69 -1.76
N VAL A 149 -13.02 7.38 -1.52
CA VAL A 149 -14.19 6.50 -1.63
C VAL A 149 -15.18 6.71 -0.48
N ALA A 150 -14.69 6.90 0.74
CA ALA A 150 -15.56 7.20 1.89
C ALA A 150 -16.39 8.46 1.68
N LEU A 151 -15.80 9.52 1.08
CA LEU A 151 -16.48 10.80 0.77
C LEU A 151 -17.41 10.73 -0.44
N SER A 152 -17.20 9.80 -1.38
CA SER A 152 -17.95 9.70 -2.64
C SER A 152 -19.35 9.09 -2.49
N GLY A 153 -19.72 8.63 -1.30
CA GLY A 153 -20.99 7.92 -1.09
C GLY A 153 -21.04 6.54 -1.80
N GLY A 154 -19.89 6.01 -2.26
CA GLY A 154 -19.81 4.68 -2.90
C GLY A 154 -19.89 4.72 -4.43
N GLN A 155 -19.61 5.86 -5.05
CA GLN A 155 -19.60 5.95 -6.52
C GLN A 155 -18.45 5.14 -7.11
N GLY A 156 -18.74 4.35 -8.13
CA GLY A 156 -17.77 3.49 -8.82
C GLY A 156 -16.59 4.24 -9.44
N ALA A 157 -16.77 5.51 -9.84
CA ALA A 157 -15.70 6.34 -10.36
C ALA A 157 -14.59 6.60 -9.33
N ALA A 158 -14.95 6.82 -8.06
CA ALA A 158 -13.97 7.01 -6.98
C ALA A 158 -13.19 5.71 -6.71
N LEU A 159 -13.84 4.56 -6.85
CA LEU A 159 -13.18 3.25 -6.73
C LEU A 159 -12.18 3.02 -7.86
N ALA A 160 -12.56 3.32 -9.11
CA ALA A 160 -11.70 3.17 -10.28
C ALA A 160 -10.43 4.05 -10.20
N ALA A 161 -10.49 5.18 -9.50
CA ALA A 161 -9.36 6.10 -9.33
C ALA A 161 -8.30 5.60 -8.32
N ILE A 162 -8.56 4.51 -7.60
CA ILE A 162 -7.54 3.90 -6.72
C ILE A 162 -6.60 3.06 -7.58
N GLU A 163 -5.33 3.43 -7.64
CA GLU A 163 -4.32 2.73 -8.46
C GLU A 163 -3.93 1.38 -7.86
N ASP A 164 -3.69 1.34 -6.53
CA ASP A 164 -3.31 0.11 -5.84
C ASP A 164 -4.46 -0.91 -5.82
N PRO A 165 -4.26 -2.12 -6.41
CA PRO A 165 -5.32 -3.12 -6.53
C PRO A 165 -5.87 -3.61 -5.18
N LEU A 166 -5.01 -3.77 -4.16
CA LEU A 166 -5.44 -4.21 -2.84
C LEU A 166 -6.29 -3.13 -2.16
N SER A 167 -5.85 -1.89 -2.18
CA SER A 167 -6.60 -0.75 -1.64
C SER A 167 -7.96 -0.60 -2.34
N ARG A 168 -8.03 -0.85 -3.64
CA ARG A 168 -9.29 -0.86 -4.41
C ARG A 168 -10.23 -1.95 -3.92
N LEU A 169 -9.75 -3.18 -3.73
CA LEU A 169 -10.56 -4.28 -3.21
C LEU A 169 -11.00 -4.05 -1.76
N VAL A 170 -10.15 -3.46 -0.92
CA VAL A 170 -10.51 -3.07 0.45
C VAL A 170 -11.67 -2.08 0.42
N ALA A 171 -11.58 -1.02 -0.38
CA ALA A 171 -12.65 -0.03 -0.51
C ALA A 171 -13.95 -0.66 -1.01
N ALA A 172 -13.86 -1.54 -2.03
CA ALA A 172 -15.03 -2.29 -2.52
C ALA A 172 -15.65 -3.18 -1.43
N GLY A 173 -14.82 -3.85 -0.63
CA GLY A 173 -15.25 -4.68 0.49
C GLY A 173 -15.99 -3.88 1.57
N VAL A 174 -15.50 -2.69 1.91
CA VAL A 174 -16.19 -1.78 2.84
C VAL A 174 -17.51 -1.28 2.27
N LEU A 175 -17.56 -0.92 0.99
CA LEU A 175 -18.82 -0.56 0.32
C LEU A 175 -19.83 -1.71 0.36
N PHE A 176 -19.36 -2.94 0.19
CA PHE A 176 -20.22 -4.11 0.30
C PHE A 176 -20.75 -4.31 1.73
N GLN A 177 -19.90 -4.23 2.75
CA GLN A 177 -20.30 -4.37 4.15
C GLN A 177 -21.32 -3.32 4.58
N THR A 178 -21.22 -2.10 4.06
CA THR A 178 -22.12 -0.99 4.35
C THR A 178 -23.37 -0.94 3.46
N GLY A 179 -23.58 -1.94 2.61
CA GLY A 179 -24.73 -2.00 1.68
C GLY A 179 -24.69 -1.00 0.54
N ARG A 180 -23.54 -0.35 0.30
CA ARG A 180 -23.35 0.69 -0.73
C ARG A 180 -22.69 0.18 -2.02
N ALA A 181 -22.38 -1.12 -2.12
CA ALA A 181 -21.80 -1.69 -3.32
C ALA A 181 -22.83 -1.76 -4.45
N GLN A 182 -22.73 -0.83 -5.38
CA GLN A 182 -23.49 -0.82 -6.62
C GLN A 182 -22.99 -1.95 -7.56
N PRO A 183 -23.77 -2.36 -8.59
CA PRO A 183 -23.34 -3.37 -9.55
C PRO A 183 -21.97 -3.09 -10.17
N THR A 184 -21.68 -1.83 -10.50
CA THR A 184 -20.38 -1.39 -11.05
C THR A 184 -19.22 -1.65 -10.08
N VAL A 185 -19.40 -1.53 -8.77
CA VAL A 185 -18.40 -1.85 -7.75
C VAL A 185 -18.07 -3.34 -7.76
N ILE A 186 -19.09 -4.20 -7.87
CA ILE A 186 -18.90 -5.66 -7.92
C ILE A 186 -18.12 -6.07 -9.16
N ILE A 187 -18.46 -5.50 -10.31
CA ILE A 187 -17.75 -5.74 -11.58
C ILE A 187 -16.29 -5.31 -11.45
N GLN A 188 -16.02 -4.07 -11.01
CA GLN A 188 -14.66 -3.55 -10.86
C GLN A 188 -13.82 -4.37 -9.87
N ALA A 189 -14.41 -4.81 -8.77
CA ALA A 189 -13.72 -5.66 -7.81
C ALA A 189 -13.39 -7.05 -8.38
N THR A 190 -14.35 -7.66 -9.09
CA THR A 190 -14.14 -8.93 -9.79
C THR A 190 -13.01 -8.81 -10.82
N ASP A 191 -13.02 -7.76 -11.63
CA ASP A 191 -12.01 -7.53 -12.66
C ASP A 191 -10.64 -7.24 -12.06
N THR A 192 -10.60 -6.45 -10.97
CA THR A 192 -9.36 -6.19 -10.24
C THR A 192 -8.76 -7.50 -9.69
N ALA A 193 -9.54 -8.33 -9.01
CA ALA A 193 -9.06 -9.60 -8.47
C ALA A 193 -8.61 -10.57 -9.58
N SER A 194 -9.34 -10.59 -10.71
CA SER A 194 -9.02 -11.38 -11.90
C SER A 194 -7.70 -10.95 -12.55
N ALA A 195 -7.50 -9.65 -12.75
CA ALA A 195 -6.28 -9.09 -13.34
C ALA A 195 -5.03 -9.40 -12.50
N GLN A 196 -5.17 -9.48 -11.17
CA GLN A 196 -4.08 -9.82 -10.26
C GLN A 196 -3.87 -11.33 -10.10
N GLY A 197 -4.78 -12.18 -10.60
CA GLY A 197 -4.74 -13.63 -10.35
C GLY A 197 -4.99 -13.99 -8.88
N TRP A 198 -5.60 -13.11 -8.10
CA TRP A 198 -5.87 -13.34 -6.68
C TRP A 198 -7.09 -14.25 -6.49
N ARG A 199 -6.81 -15.51 -6.28
CA ARG A 199 -7.82 -16.56 -6.24
C ARG A 199 -8.89 -16.33 -5.16
N ARG A 200 -8.49 -15.98 -3.93
CA ARG A 200 -9.42 -15.85 -2.80
C ARG A 200 -10.42 -14.72 -3.00
N PRO A 201 -10.01 -13.45 -3.23
CA PRO A 201 -10.98 -12.40 -3.50
C PRO A 201 -11.77 -12.65 -4.80
N LEU A 202 -11.13 -13.19 -5.84
CA LEU A 202 -11.84 -13.47 -7.10
C LEU A 202 -13.03 -14.42 -6.89
N LEU A 203 -12.85 -15.51 -6.15
CA LEU A 203 -13.94 -16.43 -5.84
C LEU A 203 -15.03 -15.76 -5.03
N ALA A 204 -14.68 -14.95 -4.02
CA ALA A 204 -15.65 -14.24 -3.20
C ALA A 204 -16.49 -13.24 -4.03
N TRP A 205 -15.86 -12.44 -4.88
CA TRP A 205 -16.54 -11.47 -5.73
C TRP A 205 -17.35 -12.12 -6.84
N LEU A 206 -16.88 -13.21 -7.44
CA LEU A 206 -17.64 -13.99 -8.42
C LEU A 206 -18.88 -14.60 -7.79
N ALA A 207 -18.79 -15.19 -6.58
CA ALA A 207 -19.93 -15.74 -5.88
C ALA A 207 -21.01 -14.67 -5.59
N LEU A 208 -20.59 -13.47 -5.14
CA LEU A 208 -21.50 -12.35 -4.96
C LEU A 208 -22.16 -11.93 -6.29
N HIS A 209 -21.37 -11.91 -7.38
CA HIS A 209 -21.88 -11.54 -8.70
C HIS A 209 -22.92 -12.56 -9.20
N VAL A 210 -22.71 -13.88 -8.97
CA VAL A 210 -23.70 -14.92 -9.26
C VAL A 210 -24.99 -14.67 -8.51
N GLN A 211 -24.92 -14.43 -7.19
CA GLN A 211 -26.12 -14.14 -6.37
C GLN A 211 -26.91 -12.93 -6.89
N ARG A 212 -26.22 -11.90 -7.38
CA ARG A 212 -26.88 -10.72 -7.95
C ARG A 212 -27.53 -11.00 -9.30
N ALA A 213 -26.86 -11.77 -10.17
CA ALA A 213 -27.43 -12.19 -11.46
C ALA A 213 -28.68 -13.05 -11.27
N GLU A 214 -28.63 -13.99 -10.34
CA GLU A 214 -29.79 -14.84 -9.98
C GLU A 214 -30.95 -14.02 -9.43
N ALA A 215 -30.68 -13.08 -8.52
CA ALA A 215 -31.70 -12.19 -7.97
C ALA A 215 -32.34 -11.28 -9.03
N ALA A 216 -31.62 -10.97 -10.11
CA ALA A 216 -32.12 -10.23 -11.26
C ALA A 216 -32.82 -11.11 -12.31
N GLY A 217 -32.85 -12.44 -12.12
CA GLY A 217 -33.40 -13.40 -13.08
C GLY A 217 -32.48 -13.67 -14.29
N ASP A 218 -31.27 -13.16 -14.31
CA ASP A 218 -30.32 -13.35 -15.40
C ASP A 218 -29.58 -14.69 -15.26
N GLN A 219 -30.22 -15.75 -15.69
CA GLN A 219 -29.73 -17.12 -15.60
C GLN A 219 -28.52 -17.36 -16.53
N GLU A 220 -28.44 -16.65 -17.66
CA GLU A 220 -27.32 -16.78 -18.58
C GLU A 220 -26.05 -16.20 -17.98
N ALA A 221 -26.11 -14.97 -17.44
CA ALA A 221 -24.99 -14.37 -16.71
C ALA A 221 -24.56 -15.21 -15.49
N ALA A 222 -25.53 -15.70 -14.70
CA ALA A 222 -25.23 -16.56 -13.57
C ALA A 222 -24.49 -17.84 -13.98
N ALA A 223 -24.92 -18.50 -15.07
CA ALA A 223 -24.24 -19.68 -15.60
C ALA A 223 -22.83 -19.38 -16.12
N ALA A 224 -22.63 -18.24 -16.78
CA ALA A 224 -21.31 -17.80 -17.23
C ALA A 224 -20.36 -17.55 -16.05
N LEU A 225 -20.83 -16.88 -15.00
CA LEU A 225 -20.05 -16.62 -13.78
C LEU A 225 -19.69 -17.92 -13.03
N ARG A 226 -20.61 -18.89 -12.94
CA ARG A 226 -20.31 -20.20 -12.34
C ARG A 226 -19.24 -20.96 -13.11
N ARG A 227 -19.22 -20.88 -14.45
CA ARG A 227 -18.12 -21.46 -15.24
C ARG A 227 -16.77 -20.82 -14.89
N ARG A 228 -16.73 -19.50 -14.68
CA ARG A 228 -15.50 -18.81 -14.21
C ARG A 228 -15.05 -19.31 -12.83
N ILE A 229 -15.98 -19.48 -11.90
CA ILE A 229 -15.70 -20.05 -10.57
C ILE A 229 -15.07 -21.44 -10.72
N SER A 230 -15.69 -22.32 -11.51
CA SER A 230 -15.17 -23.69 -11.74
C SER A 230 -13.73 -23.69 -12.28
N ILE A 231 -13.40 -22.81 -13.24
CA ILE A 231 -12.04 -22.68 -13.76
C ILE A 231 -11.05 -22.28 -12.64
N VAL A 232 -11.42 -21.30 -11.79
CA VAL A 232 -10.58 -20.82 -10.70
C VAL A 232 -10.38 -21.91 -9.63
N GLU A 233 -11.45 -22.65 -9.30
CA GLU A 233 -11.40 -23.75 -8.31
C GLU A 233 -10.54 -24.93 -8.78
N GLN A 234 -10.64 -25.29 -10.05
CA GLN A 234 -9.93 -26.41 -10.62
C GLN A 234 -8.46 -26.08 -10.96
N GLY A 235 -8.03 -24.79 -10.83
CA GLY A 235 -6.67 -24.36 -11.15
C GLY A 235 -6.30 -24.56 -12.62
N GLY A 236 -7.32 -24.51 -13.53
CA GLY A 236 -7.12 -24.73 -14.96
C GLY A 236 -6.93 -26.20 -15.38
N ALA A 237 -7.11 -27.17 -14.46
CA ALA A 237 -7.13 -28.56 -14.85
C ALA A 237 -8.29 -28.83 -15.83
N ALA A 238 -8.01 -29.53 -16.94
CA ALA A 238 -9.04 -29.93 -17.86
C ALA A 238 -10.14 -30.73 -17.14
N ALA A 239 -11.40 -30.44 -17.40
CA ALA A 239 -12.51 -31.27 -16.91
C ALA A 239 -12.28 -32.70 -17.37
N ARG A 240 -12.20 -33.64 -16.41
CA ARG A 240 -12.10 -35.08 -16.69
C ARG A 240 -13.46 -35.65 -17.03
#